data_ab43e3dd0c85e466d39f91c38b7fdb59
#
_entry.id   ab43e3dd0c85e466d39f91c38b7fdb59
#
_cell.length_a   1.000
_cell.length_b   1.000
_cell.length_c   1.000
_cell.angle_alpha   90.00
_cell.angle_beta   90.00
_cell.angle_gamma   90.00
#
_symmetry.space_group_name_H-M   'P 1'
#
loop_
_entity.id
_entity.type
_entity.pdbx_description
1 polymer ?
#
loop_
_entity_poly.entity_id
_entity_poly.type
_entity_poly.pdbx_seq_one_letter_code
_entity_poly.pdbx_strand_id
1 'polypeptide(L)'
;HDPLYADVSYPAGDAVKSTAGYNLINRKLSYFGRLAYDYQNRYMLQAAMRADAADTSVLPGTNRWGYFPSVSAGWVISNERFFTEKNNTPLTFLKLRASWGQNGSTSNLSGYKYSNSLVTSAAGYSFSNTEMKYVTSAKPSQLYNPDLKWETSEQLDLGMDLRAFNDRFSFGMDWYQKKTKD
;
A
#
# COMPACT_ATOMS: atom_id res chain seq x y z
N HIS A 1 -36.11 5.72 6.05
CA HIS A 1 -35.31 4.75 5.23
C HIS A 1 -33.90 5.27 5.13
N ASP A 2 -33.00 4.60 5.79
CA ASP A 2 -31.58 4.89 5.67
C ASP A 2 -31.08 4.32 4.34
N PRO A 3 -30.58 5.13 3.38
CA PRO A 3 -30.13 4.66 2.07
C PRO A 3 -28.92 3.73 2.13
N LEU A 4 -28.29 3.56 3.28
CA LEU A 4 -27.16 2.65 3.52
C LEU A 4 -27.55 1.16 3.54
N TYR A 5 -28.85 0.84 3.55
CA TYR A 5 -29.36 -0.55 3.60
C TYR A 5 -30.08 -0.99 2.32
N ALA A 6 -29.75 -0.41 1.17
CA ALA A 6 -30.45 -0.67 -0.09
C ALA A 6 -30.12 -2.03 -0.75
N ASP A 7 -29.19 -2.81 -0.23
CA ASP A 7 -28.77 -4.09 -0.82
C ASP A 7 -29.44 -5.29 -0.14
N VAL A 8 -30.75 -5.41 -0.32
CA VAL A 8 -31.50 -6.58 0.11
C VAL A 8 -31.92 -7.38 -1.15
N SER A 9 -31.26 -8.51 -1.41
CA SER A 9 -31.69 -9.41 -2.45
C SER A 9 -32.93 -10.20 -2.01
N TYR A 10 -34.06 -10.00 -2.71
CA TYR A 10 -35.27 -10.78 -2.50
C TYR A 10 -35.29 -12.02 -3.42
N PRO A 11 -35.39 -13.22 -2.87
CA PRO A 11 -35.63 -14.41 -3.70
C PRO A 11 -37.06 -14.36 -4.25
N ALA A 12 -37.23 -14.70 -5.53
CA ALA A 12 -38.52 -14.81 -6.17
C ALA A 12 -39.15 -16.22 -5.89
N GLY A 13 -40.44 -16.23 -5.50
CA GLY A 13 -41.23 -17.48 -5.31
C GLY A 13 -41.41 -17.86 -3.82
N ASP A 14 -41.97 -19.07 -3.58
CA ASP A 14 -42.31 -19.63 -2.28
C ASP A 14 -41.11 -20.19 -1.48
N ALA A 15 -39.89 -19.80 -1.85
CA ALA A 15 -38.67 -20.19 -1.12
C ALA A 15 -38.66 -19.57 0.28
N VAL A 16 -38.06 -20.27 1.25
CA VAL A 16 -37.82 -19.76 2.59
C VAL A 16 -37.09 -18.44 2.49
N LYS A 17 -37.77 -17.34 2.82
CA LYS A 17 -37.21 -16.00 2.75
C LYS A 17 -36.26 -15.80 3.94
N SER A 18 -34.97 -15.92 3.72
CA SER A 18 -33.96 -15.47 4.66
C SER A 18 -33.27 -14.24 4.09
N THR A 19 -33.28 -13.16 4.86
CA THR A 19 -32.62 -11.92 4.49
C THR A 19 -31.48 -11.72 5.46
N ALA A 20 -30.25 -11.63 4.96
CA ALA A 20 -29.08 -11.27 5.74
C ALA A 20 -28.45 -10.02 5.12
N GLY A 21 -28.21 -9.04 5.95
CA GLY A 21 -27.48 -7.83 5.58
C GLY A 21 -26.36 -7.60 6.59
N TYR A 22 -25.20 -7.17 6.12
CA TYR A 22 -24.12 -6.71 6.98
C TYR A 22 -23.57 -5.39 6.46
N ASN A 23 -23.13 -4.56 7.37
CA ASN A 23 -22.47 -3.30 7.04
C ASN A 23 -20.96 -3.48 7.27
N LEU A 24 -20.18 -3.29 6.22
CA LEU A 24 -18.71 -3.34 6.30
C LEU A 24 -18.18 -1.90 6.40
N ILE A 25 -17.67 -1.53 7.56
CA ILE A 25 -17.07 -0.22 7.79
C ILE A 25 -15.54 -0.41 7.86
N ASN A 26 -14.82 0.12 6.88
CA ASN A 26 -13.37 0.17 6.89
C ASN A 26 -12.90 1.56 7.35
N ARG A 27 -12.04 1.59 8.37
CA ARG A 27 -11.47 2.82 8.91
C ARG A 27 -9.96 2.81 8.72
N LYS A 28 -9.44 3.90 8.17
CA LYS A 28 -7.99 4.14 8.05
C LYS A 28 -7.66 5.46 8.72
N LEU A 29 -6.51 5.49 9.38
CA LEU A 29 -5.96 6.69 9.99
C LEU A 29 -4.55 6.88 9.46
N SER A 30 -4.24 8.09 8.98
CA SER A 30 -2.93 8.40 8.42
C SER A 30 -2.41 9.70 8.99
N TYR A 31 -1.15 9.70 9.39
CA TYR A 31 -0.38 10.88 9.72
C TYR A 31 0.77 11.02 8.75
N PHE A 32 1.06 12.24 8.32
CA PHE A 32 2.22 12.49 7.48
C PHE A 32 2.90 13.79 7.85
N GLY A 33 4.21 13.82 7.67
CA GLY A 33 5.04 15.00 7.81
C GLY A 33 6.02 15.08 6.64
N ARG A 34 6.31 16.29 6.18
CA ARG A 34 7.27 16.55 5.11
C ARG A 34 8.12 17.76 5.46
N LEU A 35 9.43 17.63 5.27
CA LEU A 35 10.40 18.70 5.34
C LEU A 35 11.03 18.86 3.95
N ALA A 36 11.14 20.09 3.48
CA ALA A 36 11.79 20.42 2.22
C ALA A 36 12.78 21.56 2.47
N TYR A 37 13.96 21.42 1.91
CA TYR A 37 15.03 22.41 2.01
C TYR A 37 15.60 22.67 0.63
N ASP A 38 15.71 23.92 0.27
CA ASP A 38 16.36 24.40 -0.95
C ASP A 38 17.48 25.35 -0.58
N TYR A 39 18.66 25.10 -1.13
CA TYR A 39 19.80 25.98 -0.95
C TYR A 39 20.24 26.57 -2.29
N GLN A 40 20.03 27.86 -2.46
CA GLN A 40 20.44 28.67 -3.61
C GLN A 40 19.93 28.11 -4.97
N ASN A 41 18.79 27.42 -5.00
CA ASN A 41 18.30 26.73 -6.18
C ASN A 41 19.32 25.75 -6.81
N ARG A 42 20.25 25.24 -6.00
CA ARG A 42 21.29 24.28 -6.41
C ARG A 42 21.06 22.93 -5.78
N TYR A 43 20.84 22.89 -4.48
CA TYR A 43 20.68 21.68 -3.71
C TYR A 43 19.28 21.65 -3.12
N MET A 44 18.53 20.64 -3.49
CA MET A 44 17.17 20.41 -3.03
C MET A 44 17.17 19.13 -2.23
N LEU A 45 16.66 19.17 -1.01
CA LEU A 45 16.49 18.00 -0.14
C LEU A 45 15.05 17.95 0.33
N GLN A 46 14.47 16.76 0.31
CA GLN A 46 13.15 16.51 0.88
C GLN A 46 13.17 15.22 1.67
N ALA A 47 12.61 15.24 2.85
CA ALA A 47 12.33 14.06 3.66
C ALA A 47 10.86 14.04 4.02
N ALA A 48 10.22 12.88 3.93
CA ALA A 48 8.85 12.70 4.37
C ALA A 48 8.69 11.38 5.12
N MET A 49 7.76 11.38 6.06
CA MET A 49 7.34 10.21 6.81
C MET A 49 5.83 10.13 6.80
N ARG A 50 5.32 8.93 6.53
CA ARG A 50 3.90 8.63 6.63
C ARG A 50 3.69 7.44 7.57
N ALA A 51 2.77 7.59 8.51
CA ALA A 51 2.32 6.54 9.40
C ALA A 51 0.86 6.23 9.11
N ASP A 52 0.57 5.02 8.70
CA ASP A 52 -0.78 4.56 8.33
C ASP A 52 -1.24 3.45 9.28
N ALA A 53 -2.45 3.58 9.80
CA ALA A 53 -3.11 2.51 10.55
C ALA A 53 -4.20 1.87 9.69
N ALA A 54 -4.09 0.56 9.49
CA ALA A 54 -5.13 -0.23 8.84
C ALA A 54 -6.28 -0.54 9.80
N ASP A 55 -7.43 -0.91 9.23
CA ASP A 55 -8.57 -1.41 9.98
C ASP A 55 -8.24 -2.76 10.65
N THR A 56 -8.81 -2.99 11.83
CA THR A 56 -8.65 -4.25 12.56
C THR A 56 -9.30 -5.45 11.86
N SER A 57 -10.15 -5.23 10.88
CA SER A 57 -10.66 -6.31 10.03
C SER A 57 -9.60 -6.84 9.04
N VAL A 58 -8.54 -6.07 8.79
CA VAL A 58 -7.50 -6.39 7.80
C VAL A 58 -6.22 -6.87 8.49
N LEU A 59 -5.78 -6.17 9.54
CA LEU A 59 -4.56 -6.47 10.27
C LEU A 59 -4.81 -6.61 11.77
N PRO A 60 -4.03 -7.46 12.47
CA PRO A 60 -4.11 -7.59 13.92
C PRO A 60 -3.73 -6.26 14.60
N GLY A 61 -4.27 -6.02 15.78
CA GLY A 61 -4.04 -4.79 16.53
C GLY A 61 -2.57 -4.44 16.77
N THR A 62 -1.72 -5.44 16.87
CA THR A 62 -0.26 -5.31 17.08
C THR A 62 0.48 -4.80 15.84
N ASN A 63 0.03 -5.18 14.63
CA ASN A 63 0.73 -4.91 13.36
C ASN A 63 -0.04 -3.95 12.44
N ARG A 64 -1.04 -3.24 12.98
CA ARG A 64 -1.89 -2.35 12.18
C ARG A 64 -1.20 -1.07 11.70
N TRP A 65 -0.15 -0.62 12.38
CA TRP A 65 0.61 0.56 12.01
C TRP A 65 1.74 0.22 11.05
N GLY A 66 1.77 0.90 9.89
CA GLY A 66 2.87 0.89 8.94
C GLY A 66 3.54 2.26 8.91
N TYR A 67 4.87 2.28 8.77
CA TYR A 67 5.69 3.48 8.69
C TYR A 67 6.44 3.49 7.36
N PHE A 68 6.24 4.55 6.58
CA PHE A 68 6.73 4.66 5.22
C PHE A 68 7.56 5.93 5.05
N PRO A 69 8.88 5.84 5.28
CA PRO A 69 9.79 6.94 5.04
C PRO A 69 10.07 7.15 3.56
N SER A 70 10.38 8.39 3.18
CA SER A 70 10.92 8.71 1.88
C SER A 70 11.89 9.88 1.97
N VAL A 71 12.90 9.85 1.11
CA VAL A 71 13.89 10.91 0.98
C VAL A 71 14.18 11.15 -0.50
N SER A 72 14.35 12.42 -0.88
CA SER A 72 14.77 12.78 -2.22
C SER A 72 15.80 13.91 -2.17
N ALA A 73 16.71 13.88 -3.14
CA ALA A 73 17.72 14.90 -3.34
C ALA A 73 17.73 15.32 -4.81
N GLY A 74 17.95 16.60 -5.05
CA GLY A 74 18.16 17.18 -6.36
C GLY A 74 19.37 18.09 -6.37
N TRP A 75 20.16 18.00 -7.42
CA TRP A 75 21.30 18.89 -7.64
C TRP A 75 21.23 19.52 -9.01
N VAL A 76 21.10 20.86 -9.03
CA VAL A 76 21.08 21.64 -10.27
C VAL A 76 22.51 22.08 -10.58
N ILE A 77 23.21 21.24 -11.34
CA ILE A 77 24.62 21.44 -11.69
C ILE A 77 24.82 22.71 -12.51
N SER A 78 23.84 23.03 -13.37
CA SER A 78 23.89 24.25 -14.18
C SER A 78 23.92 25.56 -13.37
N ASN A 79 23.52 25.54 -12.09
CA ASN A 79 23.56 26.70 -11.22
C ASN A 79 24.89 26.81 -10.44
N GLU A 80 25.83 25.89 -10.65
CA GLU A 80 27.14 25.94 -10.03
C GLU A 80 28.06 26.96 -10.73
N ARG A 81 28.95 27.61 -9.96
CA ARG A 81 29.88 28.59 -10.48
C ARG A 81 30.77 28.05 -11.58
N PHE A 82 31.31 26.83 -11.40
CA PHE A 82 32.19 26.19 -12.39
C PHE A 82 31.48 25.91 -13.70
N PHE A 83 30.13 25.79 -13.69
CA PHE A 83 29.34 25.59 -14.89
C PHE A 83 29.05 26.90 -15.60
N THR A 84 28.72 27.95 -14.86
CA THR A 84 28.40 29.29 -15.38
C THR A 84 29.65 30.02 -15.94
N GLU A 85 30.80 29.76 -15.40
CA GLU A 85 32.05 30.36 -15.88
C GLU A 85 32.56 29.78 -17.22
N LYS A 86 32.09 28.58 -17.57
CA LYS A 86 32.39 27.90 -18.84
C LYS A 86 31.37 28.26 -19.93
N ASN A 87 31.26 29.51 -20.31
CA ASN A 87 30.29 30.09 -21.25
C ASN A 87 30.27 29.48 -22.67
N ASN A 88 31.01 28.42 -22.96
CA ASN A 88 31.15 27.85 -24.30
C ASN A 88 30.55 26.44 -24.43
N THR A 89 29.68 26.03 -23.51
CA THR A 89 29.01 24.75 -23.60
C THR A 89 27.59 24.92 -24.18
N PRO A 90 27.17 24.08 -25.13
CA PRO A 90 25.81 24.10 -25.66
C PRO A 90 24.74 23.71 -24.61
N LEU A 91 25.19 23.26 -23.46
CA LEU A 91 24.34 22.78 -22.37
C LEU A 91 23.83 23.97 -21.53
N THR A 92 22.50 24.17 -21.51
CA THR A 92 21.83 25.27 -20.81
C THR A 92 21.37 24.86 -19.40
N PHE A 93 21.02 23.60 -19.20
CA PHE A 93 20.52 23.10 -17.92
C PHE A 93 20.92 21.65 -17.70
N LEU A 94 21.35 21.35 -16.47
CA LEU A 94 21.64 19.99 -16.02
C LEU A 94 21.21 19.84 -14.56
N LYS A 95 20.31 18.87 -14.31
CA LYS A 95 19.85 18.50 -12.99
C LYS A 95 19.93 17.02 -12.79
N LEU A 96 20.51 16.60 -11.67
CA LEU A 96 20.46 15.22 -11.19
C LEU A 96 19.43 15.09 -10.08
N ARG A 97 18.75 13.95 -10.06
CA ARG A 97 17.74 13.60 -9.06
C ARG A 97 18.01 12.21 -8.49
N ALA A 98 17.84 12.06 -7.20
CA ALA A 98 17.84 10.77 -6.55
C ALA A 98 16.69 10.73 -5.54
N SER A 99 15.95 9.65 -5.51
CA SER A 99 14.92 9.43 -4.50
C SER A 99 14.87 7.98 -4.04
N TRP A 100 14.57 7.80 -2.77
CA TRP A 100 14.31 6.52 -2.18
C TRP A 100 13.08 6.63 -1.29
N GLY A 101 12.22 5.62 -1.31
CA GLY A 101 11.05 5.62 -0.48
C GLY A 101 10.44 4.23 -0.30
N GLN A 102 9.67 4.11 0.76
CA GLN A 102 8.87 2.93 1.05
C GLN A 102 7.38 3.26 0.94
N ASN A 103 6.60 2.31 0.46
CA ASN A 103 5.16 2.39 0.41
C ASN A 103 4.54 1.08 0.90
N GLY A 104 3.46 1.19 1.66
CA GLY A 104 2.73 0.06 2.20
C GLY A 104 1.44 -0.22 1.42
N SER A 105 1.12 -1.49 1.27
CA SER A 105 -0.14 -1.96 0.71
C SER A 105 -0.80 -2.98 1.61
N THR A 106 -2.12 -2.93 1.67
CA THR A 106 -2.98 -3.96 2.28
C THR A 106 -3.96 -4.55 1.27
N SER A 107 -3.78 -4.26 -0.03
CA SER A 107 -4.73 -4.63 -1.08
C SER A 107 -4.88 -6.13 -1.27
N ASN A 108 -3.82 -6.90 -0.97
CA ASN A 108 -3.84 -8.37 -1.05
C ASN A 108 -4.38 -9.03 0.23
N LEU A 109 -4.69 -8.22 1.26
CA LEU A 109 -5.19 -8.71 2.52
C LEU A 109 -6.71 -8.60 2.55
N SER A 110 -7.38 -9.72 2.74
CA SER A 110 -8.83 -9.78 2.98
C SER A 110 -9.13 -10.05 4.45
N GLY A 111 -10.35 -9.70 4.88
CA GLY A 111 -10.73 -9.64 6.27
C GLY A 111 -10.39 -10.88 7.12
N TYR A 112 -9.86 -10.61 8.30
CA TYR A 112 -9.63 -11.56 9.40
C TYR A 112 -8.71 -12.76 9.09
N LYS A 113 -7.84 -12.68 8.08
CA LYS A 113 -6.87 -13.76 7.79
C LYS A 113 -5.84 -14.01 8.92
N TYR A 114 -5.75 -13.11 9.87
CA TYR A 114 -4.94 -13.28 11.08
C TYR A 114 -5.66 -14.04 12.20
N SER A 115 -6.97 -14.32 12.04
CA SER A 115 -7.81 -14.97 13.04
C SER A 115 -8.24 -16.36 12.57
N ASN A 116 -8.19 -17.31 13.50
CA ASN A 116 -8.70 -18.64 13.25
C ASN A 116 -10.23 -18.66 13.40
N SER A 117 -10.93 -18.99 12.34
CA SER A 117 -12.38 -19.22 12.38
C SER A 117 -12.68 -20.69 12.14
N LEU A 118 -13.62 -21.22 12.90
CA LEU A 118 -14.05 -22.60 12.77
C LEU A 118 -15.37 -22.64 12.00
N VAL A 119 -15.42 -23.55 11.03
CA VAL A 119 -16.67 -23.90 10.34
C VAL A 119 -17.17 -25.21 10.91
N THR A 120 -18.42 -25.22 11.36
CA THR A 120 -19.11 -26.41 11.84
C THR A 120 -19.90 -27.03 10.67
N SER A 121 -19.85 -28.34 10.57
CA SER A 121 -20.61 -29.12 9.58
C SER A 121 -21.55 -30.09 10.30
N ALA A 122 -22.82 -30.11 9.90
CA ALA A 122 -23.80 -31.07 10.40
C ALA A 122 -23.50 -32.50 9.94
N ALA A 123 -22.79 -32.67 8.81
CA ALA A 123 -22.26 -33.94 8.35
C ALA A 123 -20.93 -34.23 9.02
N GLY A 124 -20.97 -34.69 10.25
CA GLY A 124 -19.81 -35.11 11.02
C GLY A 124 -19.54 -36.62 10.87
N TYR A 125 -18.72 -37.16 11.75
CA TYR A 125 -18.45 -38.59 11.81
C TYR A 125 -19.55 -39.32 12.57
N SER A 126 -19.92 -40.49 12.08
CA SER A 126 -20.78 -41.41 12.82
C SER A 126 -19.90 -42.30 13.73
N PHE A 127 -20.16 -42.27 15.02
CA PHE A 127 -19.46 -43.10 15.99
C PHE A 127 -20.27 -44.30 16.46
N SER A 128 -21.40 -44.59 15.81
CA SER A 128 -22.27 -45.72 16.17
C SER A 128 -22.30 -46.77 15.09
N ASN A 129 -22.20 -48.05 15.48
CA ASN A 129 -22.32 -49.19 14.61
C ASN A 129 -23.77 -49.62 14.36
N THR A 130 -24.73 -49.14 15.15
CA THR A 130 -26.13 -49.56 15.12
C THR A 130 -27.09 -48.46 14.66
N GLU A 131 -26.76 -47.21 14.85
CA GLU A 131 -27.54 -46.07 14.38
C GLU A 131 -26.62 -45.00 13.77
N MET A 132 -26.99 -44.45 12.61
CA MET A 132 -26.24 -43.36 11.98
C MET A 132 -26.48 -42.05 12.76
N LYS A 133 -25.78 -41.88 13.88
CA LYS A 133 -25.79 -40.67 14.66
C LYS A 133 -24.59 -39.80 14.27
N TYR A 134 -24.83 -38.78 13.48
CA TYR A 134 -23.78 -37.82 13.09
C TYR A 134 -23.50 -36.82 14.22
N VAL A 135 -22.26 -36.71 14.59
CA VAL A 135 -21.78 -35.67 15.54
C VAL A 135 -21.27 -34.52 14.72
N THR A 136 -21.69 -33.30 15.05
CA THR A 136 -21.23 -32.07 14.41
C THR A 136 -19.72 -31.99 14.46
N SER A 137 -19.09 -31.86 13.30
CA SER A 137 -17.65 -31.65 13.21
C SER A 137 -17.30 -30.16 13.10
N ALA A 138 -16.15 -29.79 13.63
CA ALA A 138 -15.61 -28.45 13.46
C ALA A 138 -14.21 -28.55 12.82
N LYS A 139 -13.96 -27.71 11.84
CA LYS A 139 -12.64 -27.60 11.20
C LYS A 139 -12.27 -26.15 11.00
N PRO A 140 -10.97 -25.81 10.95
CA PRO A 140 -10.53 -24.48 10.56
C PRO A 140 -11.07 -24.11 9.17
N SER A 141 -11.63 -22.91 9.03
CA SER A 141 -12.18 -22.43 7.75
C SER A 141 -11.09 -22.05 6.77
N GLN A 142 -9.95 -21.60 7.31
CA GLN A 142 -8.81 -21.08 6.53
C GLN A 142 -7.51 -21.23 7.32
N LEU A 143 -6.40 -21.22 6.59
CA LEU A 143 -5.09 -20.99 7.20
C LEU A 143 -5.04 -19.52 7.68
N TYR A 144 -4.61 -19.35 8.92
CA TYR A 144 -4.48 -18.03 9.52
C TYR A 144 -3.01 -17.69 9.80
N ASN A 145 -2.68 -16.41 9.74
CA ASN A 145 -1.37 -15.90 10.09
C ASN A 145 -1.52 -14.80 11.16
N PRO A 146 -1.17 -15.08 12.45
CA PRO A 146 -1.28 -14.10 13.52
C PRO A 146 -0.31 -12.93 13.35
N ASP A 147 0.79 -13.12 12.62
CA ASP A 147 1.85 -12.13 12.38
C ASP A 147 1.64 -11.34 11.09
N LEU A 148 0.43 -11.35 10.57
CA LEU A 148 0.10 -10.62 9.33
C LEU A 148 0.44 -9.14 9.48
N LYS A 149 1.14 -8.59 8.49
CA LYS A 149 1.62 -7.20 8.45
C LYS A 149 1.45 -6.59 7.08
N TRP A 150 1.78 -5.31 6.96
CA TRP A 150 1.80 -4.57 5.70
C TRP A 150 2.77 -5.20 4.70
N GLU A 151 2.32 -5.38 3.47
CA GLU A 151 3.21 -5.57 2.32
C GLU A 151 3.95 -4.26 2.06
N THR A 152 5.28 -4.31 2.00
CA THR A 152 6.10 -3.11 1.83
C THR A 152 6.80 -3.13 0.48
N SER A 153 6.60 -2.09 -0.31
CA SER A 153 7.35 -1.84 -1.54
C SER A 153 8.39 -0.76 -1.29
N GLU A 154 9.62 -1.04 -1.65
CA GLU A 154 10.77 -0.14 -1.59
C GLU A 154 11.16 0.24 -3.02
N GLN A 155 11.37 1.53 -3.28
CA GLN A 155 11.74 2.04 -4.59
C GLN A 155 12.91 2.99 -4.48
N LEU A 156 13.89 2.82 -5.35
CA LEU A 156 15.01 3.73 -5.58
C LEU A 156 14.90 4.26 -7.00
N ASP A 157 14.96 5.58 -7.15
CA ASP A 157 14.93 6.27 -8.44
C ASP A 157 16.16 7.16 -8.59
N LEU A 158 16.78 7.12 -9.77
CA LEU A 158 17.84 8.03 -10.18
C LEU A 158 17.43 8.68 -11.50
N GLY A 159 17.44 10.01 -11.55
CA GLY A 159 17.02 10.77 -12.72
C GLY A 159 18.01 11.85 -13.12
N MET A 160 18.01 12.17 -14.41
CA MET A 160 18.79 13.24 -14.99
C MET A 160 17.91 14.04 -15.97
N ASP A 161 17.91 15.36 -15.81
CA ASP A 161 17.28 16.29 -16.74
C ASP A 161 18.36 17.16 -17.39
N LEU A 162 18.34 17.24 -18.71
CA LEU A 162 19.30 17.98 -19.51
C LEU A 162 18.57 18.86 -20.51
N ARG A 163 19.03 20.12 -20.71
CA ARG A 163 18.62 20.98 -21.81
C ARG A 163 19.85 21.58 -22.48
N ALA A 164 19.75 21.72 -23.77
CA ALA A 164 20.86 22.21 -24.60
C ALA A 164 20.36 23.11 -25.74
N PHE A 165 21.29 23.85 -26.37
CA PHE A 165 21.04 24.70 -27.55
C PHE A 165 19.96 25.76 -27.33
N ASN A 166 20.05 26.52 -26.22
CA ASN A 166 19.06 27.51 -25.80
C ASN A 166 17.65 26.90 -25.66
N ASP A 167 17.58 25.78 -24.94
CA ASP A 167 16.35 25.01 -24.64
C ASP A 167 15.64 24.40 -25.88
N ARG A 168 16.32 24.37 -27.04
CA ARG A 168 15.79 23.70 -28.25
C ARG A 168 15.83 22.16 -28.15
N PHE A 169 16.71 21.64 -27.32
CA PHE A 169 16.81 20.21 -27.04
C PHE A 169 16.60 19.96 -25.56
N SER A 170 15.71 19.05 -25.20
CA SER A 170 15.52 18.57 -23.83
C SER A 170 15.55 17.06 -23.79
N PHE A 171 16.27 16.52 -22.80
CA PHE A 171 16.41 15.09 -22.56
C PHE A 171 16.20 14.79 -21.10
N GLY A 172 15.39 13.80 -20.79
CA GLY A 172 15.16 13.27 -19.45
C GLY A 172 15.40 11.77 -19.44
N MET A 173 16.08 11.27 -18.44
CA MET A 173 16.32 9.85 -18.22
C MET A 173 16.07 9.52 -16.76
N ASP A 174 15.31 8.46 -16.53
CA ASP A 174 15.05 7.92 -15.19
C ASP A 174 15.38 6.41 -15.18
N TRP A 175 16.11 6.01 -14.17
CA TRP A 175 16.32 4.63 -13.82
C TRP A 175 15.71 4.36 -12.46
N TYR A 176 14.96 3.27 -12.32
CA TYR A 176 14.36 2.90 -11.06
C TYR A 176 14.50 1.41 -10.75
N GLN A 177 14.56 1.09 -9.47
CA GLN A 177 14.51 -0.26 -8.95
C GLN A 177 13.43 -0.34 -7.87
N LYS A 178 12.48 -1.24 -8.06
CA LYS A 178 11.43 -1.53 -7.09
C LYS A 178 11.56 -2.94 -6.56
N LYS A 179 11.47 -3.09 -5.22
CA LYS A 179 11.42 -4.38 -4.52
C LYS A 179 10.19 -4.41 -3.64
N THR A 180 9.42 -5.48 -3.70
CA THR A 180 8.28 -5.73 -2.80
C THR A 180 8.69 -6.83 -1.83
N LYS A 181 8.40 -6.63 -0.56
CA LYS A 181 8.65 -7.57 0.56
C LYS A 181 7.34 -7.78 1.31
N ASP A 182 7.04 -9.03 1.59
CA ASP A 182 5.91 -9.48 2.42
C ASP A 182 6.32 -9.61 3.89
#